data_2e25485f3cfda6a14db9295c45af0958
#
_entry.id   2e25485f3cfda6a14db9295c45af0958
#
_cell.length_a   1.000
_cell.length_b   1.000
_cell.length_c   1.000
_cell.angle_alpha   90.00
_cell.angle_beta   90.00
_cell.angle_gamma   90.00
#
_symmetry.space_group_name_H-M   'P 1'
#
loop_
_entity.id
_entity.type
_entity.pdbx_description
1 polymer ?
#
loop_
_entity_poly.entity_id
_entity_poly.type
_entity_poly.pdbx_seq_one_letter_code
_entity_poly.pdbx_strand_id
1 'polypeptide(L)'
;NVGYAQNLRAAAAEQGKIDESKVATIAWMNYHAPQAGADGSVMFTGRAGAGADPLRNFMTGIHTWRAEQGLDVHQSGITHSYGSTTGGFAMRDIGEGVVDDFAYTGSPGAGVHSVESLGVDKEHVWVSGITHLDGVLGMGTDWNFGRDPRDLEGIGHLSGDATGARGYTSGEGDSYANHSMYFVAPEDDATQNYALNDLGAVIAGTKER
;
A
#
# COMPACT_ATOMS: atom_id res chain seq x y z
N ASN A 1 6.70 -2.10 -11.91
CA ASN A 1 5.80 -1.31 -11.05
C ASN A 1 4.71 -0.55 -11.83
N VAL A 2 4.94 -0.13 -13.08
CA VAL A 2 3.88 0.48 -13.91
C VAL A 2 2.75 -0.52 -14.15
N GLY A 3 3.05 -1.79 -14.44
CA GLY A 3 2.04 -2.83 -14.60
C GLY A 3 1.18 -3.03 -13.34
N TYR A 4 1.75 -2.94 -12.15
CA TYR A 4 0.99 -3.02 -10.90
C TYR A 4 0.03 -1.83 -10.74
N ALA A 5 0.47 -0.63 -11.09
CA ALA A 5 -0.38 0.56 -11.09
C ALA A 5 -1.55 0.43 -12.09
N GLN A 6 -1.32 -0.18 -13.24
CA GLN A 6 -2.36 -0.47 -14.23
C GLN A 6 -3.37 -1.50 -13.70
N ASN A 7 -2.91 -2.58 -13.06
CA ASN A 7 -3.79 -3.58 -12.46
C ASN A 7 -4.64 -2.98 -11.32
N LEU A 8 -4.04 -2.15 -10.46
CA LEU A 8 -4.78 -1.42 -9.41
C LEU A 8 -5.82 -0.47 -10.01
N ARG A 9 -5.51 0.20 -11.12
CA ARG A 9 -6.46 1.06 -11.83
C ARG A 9 -7.66 0.28 -12.34
N ALA A 10 -7.40 -0.84 -13.02
CA ALA A 10 -8.47 -1.72 -13.52
C ALA A 10 -9.33 -2.27 -12.38
N ALA A 11 -8.70 -2.77 -11.30
CA ALA A 11 -9.41 -3.26 -10.12
C ALA A 11 -10.26 -2.16 -9.47
N ALA A 12 -9.75 -0.93 -9.36
CA ALA A 12 -10.51 0.19 -8.81
C ALA A 12 -11.74 0.54 -9.66
N ALA A 13 -11.59 0.53 -10.99
CA ALA A 13 -12.71 0.76 -11.90
C ALA A 13 -13.79 -0.33 -11.76
N GLU A 14 -13.38 -1.59 -11.65
CA GLU A 14 -14.28 -2.73 -11.46
C GLU A 14 -15.01 -2.65 -10.13
N GLN A 15 -14.28 -2.49 -9.01
CA GLN A 15 -14.86 -2.45 -7.67
C GLN A 15 -15.73 -1.21 -7.45
N GLY A 16 -15.34 -0.07 -7.99
CA GLY A 16 -16.10 1.17 -7.94
C GLY A 16 -17.26 1.24 -8.93
N LYS A 17 -17.34 0.28 -9.88
CA LYS A 17 -18.32 0.30 -11.00
C LYS A 17 -18.30 1.62 -11.77
N ILE A 18 -17.11 2.14 -12.00
CA ILE A 18 -16.86 3.41 -12.68
C ILE A 18 -16.03 3.18 -13.94
N ASP A 19 -16.09 4.13 -14.87
CA ASP A 19 -15.25 4.09 -16.06
C ASP A 19 -13.76 4.21 -15.66
N GLU A 20 -12.92 3.37 -16.22
CA GLU A 20 -11.49 3.34 -15.92
C GLU A 20 -10.79 4.69 -16.22
N SER A 21 -11.32 5.49 -17.15
CA SER A 21 -10.83 6.84 -17.42
C SER A 21 -11.02 7.82 -16.24
N LYS A 22 -11.84 7.46 -15.26
CA LYS A 22 -12.04 8.22 -14.02
C LYS A 22 -11.04 7.88 -12.93
N VAL A 23 -10.23 6.85 -13.11
CA VAL A 23 -9.21 6.42 -12.16
C VAL A 23 -7.83 6.81 -12.66
N ALA A 24 -7.08 7.55 -11.86
CA ALA A 24 -5.67 7.83 -12.11
C ALA A 24 -4.81 7.09 -11.09
N THR A 25 -3.80 6.36 -11.54
CA THR A 25 -2.81 5.72 -10.68
C THR A 25 -1.41 6.23 -10.98
N ILE A 26 -0.62 6.47 -9.93
CA ILE A 26 0.73 6.99 -10.04
C ILE A 26 1.68 6.03 -9.31
N ALA A 27 2.62 5.45 -10.03
CA ALA A 27 3.72 4.69 -9.42
C ALA A 27 4.79 5.67 -8.93
N TRP A 28 4.72 6.06 -7.65
CA TRP A 28 5.66 6.99 -7.06
C TRP A 28 6.93 6.30 -6.57
N MET A 29 8.10 6.82 -6.93
CA MET A 29 9.42 6.25 -6.61
C MET A 29 10.49 7.34 -6.43
N ASN A 30 10.15 8.47 -5.87
CA ASN A 30 11.05 9.64 -5.77
C ASN A 30 11.98 9.59 -4.55
N TYR A 31 12.58 8.44 -4.27
CA TYR A 31 13.64 8.29 -3.27
C TYR A 31 14.53 7.10 -3.61
N HIS A 32 15.73 7.05 -3.03
CA HIS A 32 16.64 5.92 -3.20
C HIS A 32 16.24 4.78 -2.25
N ALA A 33 15.29 3.95 -2.68
CA ALA A 33 14.92 2.75 -1.95
C ALA A 33 16.14 1.83 -1.71
N PRO A 34 16.20 1.11 -0.59
CA PRO A 34 17.28 0.15 -0.37
C PRO A 34 17.20 -0.97 -1.39
N GLN A 35 18.36 -1.51 -1.76
CA GLN A 35 18.41 -2.73 -2.57
C GLN A 35 18.49 -3.94 -1.66
N ALA A 36 17.72 -4.98 -1.97
CA ALA A 36 17.78 -6.23 -1.24
C ALA A 36 19.19 -6.84 -1.38
N GLY A 37 19.85 -7.07 -0.26
CA GLY A 37 20.92 -8.04 -0.13
C GLY A 37 22.35 -7.50 -0.05
N ALA A 38 22.78 -6.48 -0.75
CA ALA A 38 24.23 -6.24 -0.89
C ALA A 38 24.85 -5.32 0.17
N ASP A 39 24.13 -4.34 0.69
CA ASP A 39 24.68 -3.32 1.60
C ASP A 39 24.00 -3.27 2.98
N GLY A 40 23.04 -4.18 3.24
CA GLY A 40 22.27 -4.21 4.49
C GLY A 40 21.38 -2.97 4.72
N SER A 41 21.30 -2.05 3.77
CA SER A 41 20.53 -0.80 3.94
C SER A 41 19.04 -1.02 4.14
N VAL A 42 18.52 -2.18 3.70
CA VAL A 42 17.14 -2.61 3.92
C VAL A 42 16.81 -2.82 5.41
N MET A 43 17.81 -3.02 6.26
CA MET A 43 17.64 -3.19 7.71
C MET A 43 17.50 -1.86 8.48
N PHE A 44 17.60 -0.73 7.80
CA PHE A 44 17.59 0.60 8.41
C PHE A 44 16.56 1.52 7.74
N THR A 45 15.91 2.37 8.51
CA THR A 45 14.83 3.24 8.04
C THR A 45 15.30 4.62 7.56
N GLY A 46 16.60 4.89 7.54
CA GLY A 46 17.11 6.19 7.08
C GLY A 46 16.64 6.59 5.67
N ARG A 47 16.55 5.63 4.75
CA ARG A 47 16.05 5.87 3.39
C ARG A 47 14.53 6.05 3.37
N ALA A 48 13.80 5.34 4.25
CA ALA A 48 12.36 5.53 4.41
C ALA A 48 12.05 6.95 4.92
N GLY A 49 12.78 7.42 5.93
CA GLY A 49 12.67 8.78 6.43
C GLY A 49 12.98 9.83 5.36
N ALA A 50 14.03 9.61 4.56
CA ALA A 50 14.37 10.51 3.44
C ALA A 50 13.30 10.56 2.34
N GLY A 51 12.51 9.49 2.16
CA GLY A 51 11.39 9.43 1.22
C GLY A 51 10.10 10.04 1.75
N ALA A 52 9.94 10.16 3.05
CA ALA A 52 8.68 10.57 3.69
C ALA A 52 8.23 11.99 3.30
N ASP A 53 9.11 12.97 3.45
CA ASP A 53 8.81 14.36 3.10
C ASP A 53 8.50 14.57 1.61
N PRO A 54 9.28 14.02 0.66
CA PRO A 54 8.93 14.07 -0.76
C PRO A 54 7.55 13.45 -1.07
N LEU A 55 7.20 12.32 -0.43
CA LEU A 55 5.90 11.67 -0.63
C LEU A 55 4.76 12.54 -0.08
N ARG A 56 4.89 13.01 1.16
CA ARG A 56 3.92 13.91 1.78
C ARG A 56 3.68 15.16 0.92
N ASN A 57 4.75 15.82 0.48
CA ASN A 57 4.65 17.02 -0.32
C ASN A 57 3.99 16.76 -1.68
N PHE A 58 4.28 15.61 -2.28
CA PHE A 58 3.66 15.19 -3.55
C PHE A 58 2.14 15.00 -3.38
N MET A 59 1.69 14.26 -2.36
CA MET A 59 0.28 14.00 -2.12
C MET A 59 -0.48 15.29 -1.73
N THR A 60 0.12 16.12 -0.87
CA THR A 60 -0.43 17.43 -0.50
C THR A 60 -0.53 18.35 -1.73
N GLY A 61 0.48 18.34 -2.60
CA GLY A 61 0.48 19.14 -3.83
C GLY A 61 -0.65 18.74 -4.78
N ILE A 62 -0.91 17.44 -4.97
CA ILE A 62 -2.04 16.95 -5.77
C ILE A 62 -3.36 17.37 -5.15
N HIS A 63 -3.53 17.19 -3.84
CA HIS A 63 -4.74 17.59 -3.12
C HIS A 63 -5.01 19.09 -3.28
N THR A 64 -4.02 19.93 -3.03
CA THR A 64 -4.13 21.39 -3.15
C THR A 64 -4.49 21.80 -4.58
N TRP A 65 -3.78 21.27 -5.57
CA TRP A 65 -4.06 21.58 -6.96
C TRP A 65 -5.49 21.22 -7.38
N ARG A 66 -5.98 20.05 -6.95
CA ARG A 66 -7.37 19.63 -7.23
C ARG A 66 -8.39 20.52 -6.54
N ALA A 67 -8.16 20.88 -5.28
CA ALA A 67 -9.02 21.79 -4.54
C ALA A 67 -9.13 23.16 -5.23
N GLU A 68 -8.02 23.69 -5.76
CA GLU A 68 -8.00 24.94 -6.53
C GLU A 68 -8.80 24.84 -7.84
N GLN A 69 -8.93 23.64 -8.41
CA GLN A 69 -9.79 23.39 -9.59
C GLN A 69 -11.26 23.09 -9.22
N GLY A 70 -11.61 23.07 -7.95
CA GLY A 70 -12.94 22.69 -7.47
C GLY A 70 -13.25 21.20 -7.67
N LEU A 71 -12.23 20.36 -7.73
CA LEU A 71 -12.35 18.91 -7.89
C LEU A 71 -12.28 18.22 -6.53
N ASP A 72 -13.38 17.61 -6.14
CA ASP A 72 -13.45 16.68 -5.02
C ASP A 72 -13.19 15.27 -5.55
N VAL A 73 -12.01 14.74 -5.25
CA VAL A 73 -11.56 13.45 -5.79
C VAL A 73 -10.95 12.62 -4.65
N HIS A 74 -11.44 11.42 -4.47
CA HIS A 74 -10.89 10.44 -3.55
C HIS A 74 -9.40 10.19 -3.81
N GLN A 75 -8.56 10.37 -2.80
CA GLN A 75 -7.10 10.19 -2.89
C GLN A 75 -6.63 9.10 -1.94
N SER A 76 -6.13 8.00 -2.48
CA SER A 76 -5.61 6.89 -1.68
C SER A 76 -4.11 6.70 -1.83
N GLY A 77 -3.50 6.21 -0.74
CA GLY A 77 -2.09 5.80 -0.70
C GLY A 77 -1.98 4.27 -0.55
N ILE A 78 -1.53 3.57 -1.59
CA ILE A 78 -1.25 2.13 -1.51
C ILE A 78 0.27 1.94 -1.43
N THR A 79 0.72 1.31 -0.36
CA THR A 79 2.16 1.14 -0.10
C THR A 79 2.57 -0.33 -0.11
N HIS A 80 3.83 -0.60 -0.45
CA HIS A 80 4.32 -1.97 -0.56
C HIS A 80 5.73 -2.13 -0.01
N SER A 81 5.96 -3.23 0.70
CA SER A 81 7.29 -3.61 1.16
C SER A 81 7.92 -2.50 2.02
N TYR A 82 9.19 -2.22 1.83
CA TYR A 82 9.90 -1.10 2.47
C TYR A 82 9.21 0.27 2.27
N GLY A 83 8.49 0.44 1.13
CA GLY A 83 7.67 1.63 0.87
C GLY A 83 6.52 1.81 1.86
N SER A 84 6.10 0.77 2.57
CA SER A 84 5.10 0.85 3.63
C SER A 84 5.60 1.69 4.81
N THR A 85 6.84 1.46 5.24
CA THR A 85 7.46 2.26 6.31
C THR A 85 7.66 3.72 5.86
N THR A 86 8.07 3.94 4.60
CA THR A 86 8.14 5.29 4.01
C THR A 86 6.78 5.99 4.02
N GLY A 87 5.73 5.25 3.60
CA GLY A 87 4.35 5.73 3.61
C GLY A 87 3.86 6.08 5.01
N GLY A 88 4.10 5.21 5.99
CA GLY A 88 3.74 5.46 7.38
C GLY A 88 4.40 6.73 7.94
N PHE A 89 5.70 6.94 7.67
CA PHE A 89 6.36 8.19 8.04
C PHE A 89 5.78 9.41 7.34
N ALA A 90 5.40 9.30 6.06
CA ALA A 90 4.77 10.40 5.34
C ALA A 90 3.37 10.70 5.88
N MET A 91 2.57 9.67 6.17
CA MET A 91 1.19 9.82 6.68
C MET A 91 1.14 10.35 8.11
N ARG A 92 2.17 10.12 8.92
CA ARG A 92 2.25 10.69 10.27
C ARG A 92 2.18 12.22 10.27
N ASP A 93 2.78 12.83 9.28
CA ASP A 93 2.95 14.28 9.19
C ASP A 93 2.09 14.90 8.07
N ILE A 94 1.19 14.12 7.44
CA ILE A 94 0.27 14.62 6.40
C ILE A 94 -0.90 15.38 7.04
N GLY A 95 -1.39 16.40 6.33
CA GLY A 95 -2.57 17.15 6.77
C GLY A 95 -3.83 16.28 6.72
N GLU A 96 -4.71 16.49 7.69
CA GLU A 96 -6.00 15.82 7.76
C GLU A 96 -6.82 16.08 6.48
N GLY A 97 -7.45 15.04 5.93
CA GLY A 97 -8.25 15.13 4.69
C GLY A 97 -7.44 15.21 3.39
N VAL A 98 -6.12 15.15 3.44
CA VAL A 98 -5.27 15.08 2.24
C VAL A 98 -5.32 13.70 1.60
N VAL A 99 -5.39 12.65 2.41
CA VAL A 99 -5.50 11.26 1.99
C VAL A 99 -6.76 10.67 2.61
N ASP A 100 -7.63 10.14 1.77
CA ASP A 100 -8.91 9.57 2.19
C ASP A 100 -8.74 8.13 2.68
N ASP A 101 -7.96 7.31 1.98
CA ASP A 101 -7.65 5.92 2.36
C ASP A 101 -6.16 5.62 2.26
N PHE A 102 -5.65 4.83 3.20
CA PHE A 102 -4.26 4.42 3.22
C PHE A 102 -4.12 2.92 3.50
N ALA A 103 -3.36 2.20 2.66
CA ALA A 103 -3.17 0.76 2.80
C ALA A 103 -1.70 0.35 2.83
N TYR A 104 -1.38 -0.51 3.79
CA TYR A 104 -0.12 -1.24 3.89
C TYR A 104 -0.23 -2.59 3.20
N THR A 105 0.74 -2.96 2.35
CA THR A 105 0.82 -4.29 1.74
C THR A 105 2.23 -4.86 1.85
N GLY A 106 2.36 -6.13 2.22
CA GLY A 106 3.65 -6.80 2.32
C GLY A 106 4.66 -6.06 3.21
N SER A 107 4.21 -5.46 4.30
CA SER A 107 4.96 -4.47 5.06
C SER A 107 5.93 -5.10 6.07
N PRO A 108 7.18 -4.62 6.15
CA PRO A 108 8.09 -4.98 7.23
C PRO A 108 7.76 -4.28 8.56
N GLY A 109 7.05 -3.16 8.51
CA GLY A 109 6.61 -2.36 9.66
C GLY A 109 5.95 -1.07 9.22
N ALA A 110 5.03 -0.56 10.04
CA ALA A 110 4.13 0.55 9.70
C ALA A 110 4.78 1.95 9.72
N GLY A 111 6.00 2.10 10.24
CA GLY A 111 6.60 3.42 10.49
C GLY A 111 6.00 4.15 11.70
N VAL A 112 4.95 3.60 12.30
CA VAL A 112 4.24 4.13 13.48
C VAL A 112 3.92 3.01 14.45
N HIS A 113 3.46 3.36 15.66
CA HIS A 113 3.06 2.41 16.69
C HIS A 113 1.55 2.40 16.95
N SER A 114 0.80 3.33 16.37
CA SER A 114 -0.66 3.39 16.46
C SER A 114 -1.27 4.01 15.20
N VAL A 115 -2.51 3.63 14.87
CA VAL A 115 -3.26 4.16 13.73
C VAL A 115 -3.57 5.64 13.92
N GLU A 116 -3.82 6.06 15.16
CA GLU A 116 -4.10 7.45 15.53
C GLU A 116 -2.93 8.40 15.29
N SER A 117 -1.71 7.86 15.09
CA SER A 117 -0.54 8.66 14.74
C SER A 117 -0.51 9.11 13.28
N LEU A 118 -1.43 8.60 12.45
CA LEU A 118 -1.51 8.93 11.03
C LEU A 118 -2.49 10.09 10.82
N GLY A 119 -2.20 10.99 9.89
CA GLY A 119 -3.10 12.05 9.45
C GLY A 119 -4.19 11.56 8.48
N VAL A 120 -4.59 10.29 8.61
CA VAL A 120 -5.66 9.63 7.86
C VAL A 120 -6.69 9.15 8.87
N ASP A 121 -7.98 9.25 8.54
CA ASP A 121 -9.03 8.73 9.43
C ASP A 121 -8.76 7.25 9.71
N LYS A 122 -8.75 6.88 10.97
CA LYS A 122 -8.45 5.50 11.41
C LYS A 122 -9.36 4.45 10.78
N GLU A 123 -10.61 4.81 10.45
CA GLU A 123 -11.56 3.92 9.79
C GLU A 123 -11.17 3.64 8.33
N HIS A 124 -10.25 4.44 7.78
CA HIS A 124 -9.74 4.38 6.41
C HIS A 124 -8.26 3.97 6.32
N VAL A 125 -7.72 3.36 7.38
CA VAL A 125 -6.38 2.76 7.37
C VAL A 125 -6.50 1.24 7.30
N TRP A 126 -5.79 0.65 6.33
CA TRP A 126 -5.94 -0.74 5.95
C TRP A 126 -4.62 -1.49 5.93
N VAL A 127 -4.69 -2.81 6.12
CA VAL A 127 -3.54 -3.71 5.90
C VAL A 127 -3.96 -4.94 5.11
N SER A 128 -3.14 -5.32 4.12
CA SER A 128 -3.22 -6.60 3.41
C SER A 128 -1.90 -7.35 3.57
N GLY A 129 -1.97 -8.60 4.02
CA GLY A 129 -0.81 -9.47 4.24
C GLY A 129 -1.03 -10.85 3.67
N ILE A 130 -0.38 -11.17 2.55
CA ILE A 130 -0.26 -12.54 2.05
C ILE A 130 0.62 -13.31 3.03
N THR A 131 0.05 -14.29 3.72
CA THR A 131 0.78 -15.00 4.79
C THR A 131 1.68 -16.11 4.28
N HIS A 132 1.40 -16.65 3.09
CA HIS A 132 2.16 -17.75 2.52
C HIS A 132 3.24 -17.24 1.56
N LEU A 133 4.49 -17.55 1.84
CA LEU A 133 5.67 -17.13 1.07
C LEU A 133 5.78 -15.60 0.85
N ASP A 134 5.42 -14.83 1.86
CA ASP A 134 5.78 -13.41 1.98
C ASP A 134 6.57 -13.20 3.28
N GLY A 135 7.85 -13.48 3.22
CA GLY A 135 8.76 -13.39 4.36
C GLY A 135 9.11 -11.96 4.78
N VAL A 136 8.59 -10.95 4.09
CA VAL A 136 8.82 -9.53 4.46
C VAL A 136 7.87 -9.07 5.56
N LEU A 137 6.70 -9.70 5.67
CA LEU A 137 5.66 -9.32 6.63
C LEU A 137 6.20 -9.30 8.07
N GLY A 138 6.21 -8.12 8.68
CA GLY A 138 6.60 -7.92 10.07
C GLY A 138 8.07 -8.23 10.38
N MET A 139 8.95 -8.36 9.37
CA MET A 139 10.36 -8.67 9.63
C MET A 139 11.17 -7.48 10.14
N GLY A 140 10.62 -6.27 10.08
CA GLY A 140 11.22 -5.09 10.71
C GLY A 140 11.08 -5.14 12.23
N THR A 141 12.07 -4.59 12.95
CA THR A 141 11.95 -4.47 14.41
C THR A 141 11.06 -3.27 14.76
N ASP A 142 10.21 -3.39 15.77
CA ASP A 142 9.32 -2.32 16.25
C ASP A 142 10.08 -1.01 16.52
N TRP A 143 11.28 -1.13 17.08
CA TRP A 143 12.15 0.01 17.36
C TRP A 143 12.49 0.84 16.12
N ASN A 144 12.70 0.19 14.97
CA ASN A 144 13.23 0.85 13.78
C ASN A 144 12.14 1.05 12.71
N PHE A 145 11.29 0.05 12.49
CA PHE A 145 10.28 0.05 11.43
C PHE A 145 8.87 0.40 11.92
N GLY A 146 8.70 0.67 13.23
CA GLY A 146 7.38 0.75 13.83
C GLY A 146 6.73 -0.62 13.95
N ARG A 147 5.52 -0.67 14.50
CA ARG A 147 4.79 -1.91 14.72
C ARG A 147 4.43 -2.60 13.41
N ASP A 148 4.33 -3.92 13.44
CA ASP A 148 3.72 -4.65 12.32
C ASP A 148 2.32 -4.09 12.07
N PRO A 149 1.98 -3.63 10.85
CA PRO A 149 0.67 -3.02 10.63
C PRO A 149 -0.49 -3.98 10.91
N ARG A 150 -0.28 -5.30 10.83
CA ARG A 150 -1.30 -6.29 11.17
C ARG A 150 -1.68 -6.29 12.65
N ASP A 151 -0.80 -5.78 13.52
CA ASP A 151 -0.97 -5.71 14.96
C ASP A 151 -1.36 -4.30 15.46
N LEU A 152 -1.56 -3.34 14.55
CA LEU A 152 -2.03 -2.02 14.93
C LEU A 152 -3.50 -2.09 15.36
N GLU A 153 -3.79 -1.67 16.59
CA GLU A 153 -5.15 -1.65 17.10
C GLU A 153 -6.03 -0.72 16.23
N GLY A 154 -7.19 -1.23 15.84
CA GLY A 154 -8.16 -0.47 15.05
C GLY A 154 -7.85 -0.36 13.56
N ILE A 155 -6.82 -1.03 13.03
CA ILE A 155 -6.59 -1.09 11.58
C ILE A 155 -7.63 -1.99 10.89
N GLY A 156 -8.07 -1.61 9.68
CA GLY A 156 -8.91 -2.45 8.83
C GLY A 156 -8.09 -3.56 8.15
N HIS A 157 -8.57 -4.81 8.23
CA HIS A 157 -7.92 -5.94 7.57
C HIS A 157 -8.55 -6.22 6.20
N LEU A 158 -7.74 -6.16 5.16
CA LEU A 158 -8.09 -6.57 3.81
C LEU A 158 -7.81 -8.06 3.62
N SER A 159 -8.39 -8.66 2.59
CA SER A 159 -7.99 -10.00 2.17
C SER A 159 -6.51 -10.01 1.79
N GLY A 160 -5.76 -10.98 2.33
CA GLY A 160 -4.42 -11.31 1.87
C GLY A 160 -4.44 -12.42 0.80
N ASP A 161 -5.61 -12.86 0.36
CA ASP A 161 -5.75 -13.97 -0.59
C ASP A 161 -5.44 -13.51 -2.01
N ALA A 162 -4.26 -13.87 -2.47
CA ALA A 162 -3.79 -13.68 -3.84
C ALA A 162 -3.61 -15.00 -4.60
N THR A 163 -4.24 -16.08 -4.14
CA THR A 163 -4.09 -17.42 -4.73
C THR A 163 -4.48 -17.49 -6.21
N GLY A 164 -5.36 -16.62 -6.67
CA GLY A 164 -5.71 -16.49 -8.09
C GLY A 164 -4.78 -15.61 -8.92
N ALA A 165 -3.76 -14.99 -8.31
CA ALA A 165 -2.80 -14.17 -9.04
C ALA A 165 -1.93 -15.04 -9.97
N ARG A 166 -1.66 -14.53 -11.16
CA ARG A 166 -0.76 -15.22 -12.09
C ARG A 166 0.63 -15.40 -11.49
N GLY A 167 1.07 -16.65 -11.41
CA GLY A 167 2.37 -16.99 -10.84
C GLY A 167 2.40 -17.10 -9.32
N TYR A 168 1.23 -17.06 -8.65
CA TYR A 168 1.16 -17.38 -7.23
C TYR A 168 1.69 -18.80 -6.98
N THR A 169 2.44 -19.00 -5.90
CA THR A 169 2.96 -20.30 -5.52
C THR A 169 2.51 -20.70 -4.12
N SER A 170 2.10 -21.95 -3.97
CA SER A 170 1.80 -22.59 -2.68
C SER A 170 2.89 -23.58 -2.24
N GLY A 171 3.93 -23.76 -3.08
CA GLY A 171 5.04 -24.68 -2.81
C GLY A 171 6.00 -24.21 -1.73
N GLU A 172 6.87 -25.10 -1.30
CA GLU A 172 8.02 -24.75 -0.46
C GLU A 172 9.13 -24.15 -1.34
N GLY A 173 9.94 -23.25 -0.79
CA GLY A 173 11.06 -22.67 -1.51
C GLY A 173 11.35 -21.23 -1.09
N ASP A 174 11.35 -20.32 -2.05
CA ASP A 174 11.64 -18.91 -1.81
C ASP A 174 10.58 -18.26 -0.90
N SER A 175 11.00 -17.81 0.28
CA SER A 175 10.13 -17.14 1.27
C SER A 175 9.59 -15.79 0.81
N TYR A 176 10.05 -15.28 -0.34
CA TYR A 176 9.61 -14.01 -0.93
C TYR A 176 8.81 -14.20 -2.22
N ALA A 177 8.50 -15.44 -2.59
CA ALA A 177 7.89 -15.77 -3.88
C ALA A 177 6.58 -14.99 -4.15
N ASN A 178 5.76 -14.80 -3.12
CA ASN A 178 4.46 -14.13 -3.24
C ASN A 178 4.48 -12.65 -2.81
N HIS A 179 5.65 -12.09 -2.51
CA HIS A 179 5.77 -10.73 -1.94
C HIS A 179 5.12 -9.62 -2.79
N SER A 180 4.96 -9.81 -4.08
CA SER A 180 4.33 -8.82 -4.96
C SER A 180 2.97 -9.26 -5.53
N MET A 181 2.43 -10.40 -5.10
CA MET A 181 1.20 -10.96 -5.66
C MET A 181 -0.06 -10.15 -5.36
N TYR A 182 -0.01 -9.25 -4.39
CA TYR A 182 -1.08 -8.26 -4.11
C TYR A 182 -1.56 -7.50 -5.35
N PHE A 183 -0.66 -7.30 -6.33
CA PHE A 183 -0.87 -6.41 -7.48
C PHE A 183 -0.94 -7.14 -8.80
N VAL A 184 -0.86 -8.44 -8.80
CA VAL A 184 -0.80 -9.24 -10.03
C VAL A 184 -2.21 -9.62 -10.47
N ALA A 185 -2.52 -9.38 -11.75
CA ALA A 185 -3.79 -9.78 -12.31
C ALA A 185 -4.02 -11.30 -12.17
N PRO A 186 -5.28 -11.75 -12.11
CA PRO A 186 -5.61 -13.16 -12.10
C PRO A 186 -5.01 -13.94 -13.28
N GLU A 187 -4.89 -15.25 -13.12
CA GLU A 187 -4.37 -16.13 -14.18
C GLU A 187 -5.35 -16.15 -15.38
N ASP A 188 -6.64 -16.19 -15.10
CA ASP A 188 -7.74 -16.20 -16.08
C ASP A 188 -9.02 -15.58 -15.48
N ASP A 189 -10.09 -15.51 -16.30
CA ASP A 189 -11.37 -14.94 -15.89
C ASP A 189 -12.14 -15.79 -14.84
N ALA A 190 -11.72 -17.04 -14.62
CA ALA A 190 -12.33 -17.93 -13.64
C ALA A 190 -11.68 -17.81 -12.25
N THR A 191 -10.54 -17.16 -12.15
CA THR A 191 -9.80 -16.97 -10.91
C THR A 191 -9.96 -15.55 -10.36
N GLN A 192 -9.71 -15.37 -9.07
CA GLN A 192 -9.84 -14.07 -8.40
C GLN A 192 -8.57 -13.80 -7.57
N ASN A 193 -8.01 -12.62 -7.71
CA ASN A 193 -7.07 -12.09 -6.73
C ASN A 193 -7.82 -11.18 -5.76
N TYR A 194 -8.27 -11.74 -4.64
CA TYR A 194 -9.04 -10.98 -3.64
C TYR A 194 -8.23 -9.86 -2.99
N ALA A 195 -6.92 -10.03 -2.84
CA ALA A 195 -6.05 -8.97 -2.35
C ALA A 195 -6.05 -7.75 -3.30
N LEU A 196 -5.97 -7.98 -4.62
CA LEU A 196 -6.05 -6.92 -5.63
C LEU A 196 -7.43 -6.26 -5.65
N ASN A 197 -8.50 -7.06 -5.54
CA ASN A 197 -9.87 -6.57 -5.55
C ASN A 197 -10.15 -5.66 -4.34
N ASP A 198 -9.70 -6.06 -3.15
CA ASP A 198 -9.83 -5.24 -1.94
C ASP A 198 -9.06 -3.92 -2.06
N LEU A 199 -7.83 -3.94 -2.59
CA LEU A 199 -7.08 -2.72 -2.87
C LEU A 199 -7.79 -1.84 -3.91
N GLY A 200 -8.42 -2.44 -4.91
CA GLY A 200 -9.27 -1.74 -5.87
C GLY A 200 -10.43 -1.03 -5.20
N ALA A 201 -11.12 -1.69 -4.25
CA ALA A 201 -12.22 -1.11 -3.48
C ALA A 201 -11.74 0.06 -2.59
N VAL A 202 -10.56 -0.05 -1.98
CA VAL A 202 -9.93 1.05 -1.22
C VAL A 202 -9.68 2.26 -2.13
N ILE A 203 -9.09 2.04 -3.33
CA ILE A 203 -8.81 3.12 -4.28
C ILE A 203 -10.11 3.77 -4.78
N ALA A 204 -11.16 3.00 -4.95
CA ALA A 204 -12.47 3.49 -5.39
C ALA A 204 -13.29 4.17 -4.27
N GLY A 205 -12.84 4.12 -3.01
CA GLY A 205 -13.57 4.64 -1.86
C GLY A 205 -14.85 3.84 -1.54
N THR A 206 -14.90 2.55 -1.91
CA THR A 206 -16.06 1.67 -1.72
C THR A 206 -15.82 0.56 -0.69
N LYS A 207 -14.62 0.53 -0.10
CA LYS A 207 -14.28 -0.47 0.92
C LYS A 207 -14.93 -0.10 2.24
N GLU A 208 -15.72 -1.01 2.79
CA GLU A 208 -16.30 -0.92 4.11
C GLU A 208 -15.56 -1.89 5.07
N ARG A 209 -15.60 -1.60 6.37
CA ARG A 209 -15.04 -2.45 7.43
C ARG A 209 -15.93 -3.63 7.76
#